data_0da7dffa51ceb4bc8d582878c7b0af6c
#
_entry.id   0da7dffa51ceb4bc8d582878c7b0af6c
#
_cell.length_a   1.000
_cell.length_b   1.000
_cell.length_c   1.000
_cell.angle_alpha   90.00
_cell.angle_beta   90.00
_cell.angle_gamma   90.00
#
_symmetry.space_group_name_H-M   'P 1'
#
loop_
_entity.id
_entity.type
_entity.pdbx_description
1 polymer ?
#
loop_
_entity_poly.entity_id
_entity_poly.type
_entity_poly.pdbx_seq_one_letter_code
_entity_poly.pdbx_strand_id
1 'polypeptide(L)'
;MEEMFCFQCQETMNETACTVQGMCGKSAACANLQDALIRASQYAALYDTASDEQLMNNLFMTITNANFSTADIRRAIEKTYTGKSVEELTREGCLKNRKETVRSLQELILYGLKGLCAYLSHAAVLGFRKAELSSFVRSTLVYLLEDHEQKEYLTLLDKTGEMGVQAMALLDEANTATYGQPEITTVSLETGSRPGILVSGHDLHDLKELLCLLYTSDAADDLLCVD
;
A
#
# COMPACT_ATOMS: atom_id res chain seq x y z
N MET A 1 25.98 8.74 8.72
CA MET A 1 24.56 8.92 8.34
C MET A 1 24.01 7.54 8.03
N GLU A 2 22.80 7.27 8.43
CA GLU A 2 22.12 6.02 8.10
C GLU A 2 21.79 6.02 6.59
N GLU A 3 22.18 4.98 5.88
CA GLU A 3 21.93 4.86 4.45
C GLU A 3 20.54 4.30 4.21
N MET A 4 19.89 4.72 3.14
CA MET A 4 18.62 4.16 2.64
C MET A 4 18.69 3.92 1.14
N PHE A 5 17.76 3.14 0.63
CA PHE A 5 17.50 3.05 -0.80
C PHE A 5 15.98 3.04 -1.03
N CYS A 6 15.47 3.97 -1.82
CA CYS A 6 14.06 4.00 -2.20
C CYS A 6 13.92 4.50 -3.64
N PHE A 7 13.23 3.71 -4.45
CA PHE A 7 12.97 3.98 -5.87
C PHE A 7 11.49 3.79 -6.24
N GLN A 8 10.58 4.02 -5.28
CA GLN A 8 9.16 3.71 -5.45
C GLN A 8 8.37 4.71 -6.31
N CYS A 9 8.84 5.93 -6.47
CA CYS A 9 8.10 6.98 -7.16
C CYS A 9 8.99 7.71 -8.17
N GLN A 10 8.37 8.42 -9.11
CA GLN A 10 9.07 9.21 -10.12
C GLN A 10 9.85 10.41 -9.56
N GLU A 11 9.54 10.84 -8.33
CA GLU A 11 10.19 11.97 -7.65
C GLU A 11 11.53 11.59 -7.00
N THR A 12 12.08 10.42 -7.30
CA THR A 12 13.35 9.99 -6.73
C THR A 12 14.47 10.97 -7.05
N MET A 13 15.38 11.15 -6.09
CA MET A 13 16.50 12.09 -6.20
C MET A 13 17.34 11.77 -7.45
N ASN A 14 17.54 12.79 -8.30
CA ASN A 14 18.29 12.69 -9.55
C ASN A 14 17.81 11.58 -10.51
N GLU A 15 16.55 11.20 -10.44
CA GLU A 15 15.96 10.12 -11.26
C GLU A 15 16.66 8.76 -11.08
N THR A 16 17.42 8.58 -9.99
CA THR A 16 18.15 7.34 -9.69
C THR A 16 17.60 6.60 -8.48
N ALA A 17 17.73 7.18 -7.30
CA ALA A 17 17.16 6.69 -6.04
C ALA A 17 17.31 7.72 -4.92
N CYS A 18 16.48 7.65 -3.90
CA CYS A 18 16.71 8.35 -2.63
C CYS A 18 17.62 7.51 -1.74
N THR A 19 18.82 8.01 -1.43
CA THR A 19 19.85 7.27 -0.68
C THR A 19 20.18 7.86 0.69
N VAL A 20 19.76 9.09 0.96
CA VAL A 20 20.01 9.81 2.23
C VAL A 20 18.70 10.18 2.89
N GLN A 21 17.79 10.75 2.13
CA GLN A 21 16.43 11.15 2.52
C GLN A 21 15.51 11.07 1.33
N GLY A 22 14.27 10.68 1.52
CA GLY A 22 13.26 10.69 0.48
C GLY A 22 12.92 12.12 0.02
N MET A 23 12.70 12.34 -1.28
CA MET A 23 12.15 13.61 -1.79
C MET A 23 10.77 13.92 -1.19
N CYS A 24 10.05 12.91 -0.76
CA CYS A 24 8.78 13.00 -0.02
C CYS A 24 8.94 13.35 1.46
N GLY A 25 10.16 13.55 1.96
CA GLY A 25 10.44 13.78 3.38
C GLY A 25 10.66 12.51 4.22
N LYS A 26 10.56 11.31 3.64
CA LYS A 26 10.81 10.05 4.34
C LYS A 26 12.25 10.00 4.86
N SER A 27 12.42 9.70 6.15
CA SER A 27 13.74 9.50 6.74
C SER A 27 14.35 8.15 6.36
N ALA A 28 15.67 8.02 6.43
CA ALA A 28 16.36 6.74 6.25
C ALA A 28 15.87 5.68 7.23
N ALA A 29 15.66 6.03 8.49
CA ALA A 29 15.10 5.13 9.49
C ALA A 29 13.72 4.59 9.08
N CYS A 30 12.84 5.44 8.57
CA CYS A 30 11.52 5.03 8.09
C CYS A 30 11.63 4.08 6.88
N ALA A 31 12.47 4.41 5.89
CA ALA A 31 12.66 3.56 4.71
C ALA A 31 13.21 2.17 5.08
N ASN A 32 14.23 2.13 5.95
CA ASN A 32 14.83 0.88 6.40
C ASN A 32 13.85 0.02 7.23
N LEU A 33 12.98 0.63 8.04
CA LEU A 33 11.91 -0.08 8.74
C LEU A 33 10.83 -0.60 7.78
N GLN A 34 10.49 0.13 6.72
CA GLN A 34 9.59 -0.38 5.68
C GLN A 34 10.18 -1.61 4.99
N ASP A 35 11.46 -1.62 4.67
CA ASP A 35 12.16 -2.81 4.14
C ASP A 35 12.17 -3.97 5.15
N ALA A 36 12.36 -3.68 6.43
CA ALA A 36 12.27 -4.66 7.50
C ALA A 36 10.86 -5.27 7.62
N LEU A 37 9.80 -4.45 7.45
CA LEU A 37 8.42 -4.93 7.47
C LEU A 37 8.12 -5.85 6.27
N ILE A 38 8.66 -5.54 5.09
CA ILE A 38 8.56 -6.41 3.93
C ILE A 38 9.26 -7.75 4.22
N ARG A 39 10.48 -7.71 4.77
CA ARG A 39 11.23 -8.92 5.14
C ARG A 39 10.49 -9.73 6.19
N ALA A 40 9.93 -9.11 7.22
CA ALA A 40 9.10 -9.76 8.23
C ALA A 40 7.88 -10.44 7.58
N SER A 41 7.22 -9.75 6.63
CA SER A 41 6.07 -10.29 5.89
C SER A 41 6.45 -11.48 5.02
N GLN A 42 7.62 -11.48 4.39
CA GLN A 42 8.15 -12.62 3.64
C GLN A 42 8.35 -13.84 4.55
N TYR A 43 8.98 -13.67 5.71
CA TYR A 43 9.15 -14.77 6.68
C TYR A 43 7.81 -15.23 7.25
N ALA A 44 6.92 -14.30 7.58
CA ALA A 44 5.59 -14.66 8.07
C ALA A 44 4.76 -15.41 7.02
N ALA A 45 4.91 -15.10 5.74
CA ALA A 45 4.30 -15.85 4.65
C ALA A 45 4.89 -17.26 4.52
N LEU A 46 6.22 -17.38 4.64
CA LEU A 46 6.93 -18.67 4.55
C LEU A 46 6.56 -19.62 5.71
N TYR A 47 6.50 -19.09 6.94
CA TYR A 47 6.26 -19.88 8.15
C TYR A 47 4.79 -19.90 8.58
N ASP A 48 3.89 -19.30 7.77
CA ASP A 48 2.44 -19.22 8.03
C ASP A 48 2.09 -18.62 9.41
N THR A 49 2.82 -17.57 9.82
CA THR A 49 2.65 -16.90 11.11
C THR A 49 1.75 -15.66 11.07
N ALA A 50 1.35 -15.20 9.87
CA ALA A 50 0.46 -14.07 9.69
C ALA A 50 -0.66 -14.41 8.70
N SER A 51 -1.84 -13.81 8.89
CA SER A 51 -2.94 -13.91 7.95
C SER A 51 -2.65 -13.18 6.63
N ASP A 52 -3.34 -13.57 5.55
CA ASP A 52 -3.23 -12.88 4.26
C ASP A 52 -3.60 -11.40 4.38
N GLU A 53 -4.64 -11.08 5.16
CA GLU A 53 -5.05 -9.70 5.42
C GLU A 53 -3.94 -8.89 6.10
N GLN A 54 -3.26 -9.48 7.08
CA GLN A 54 -2.12 -8.82 7.74
C GLN A 54 -0.97 -8.59 6.76
N LEU A 55 -0.64 -9.56 5.89
CA LEU A 55 0.40 -9.42 4.87
C LEU A 55 0.06 -8.29 3.89
N MET A 56 -1.18 -8.22 3.41
CA MET A 56 -1.65 -7.18 2.52
C MET A 56 -1.58 -5.79 3.17
N ASN A 57 -2.03 -5.66 4.41
CA ASN A 57 -1.98 -4.39 5.16
C ASN A 57 -0.54 -3.94 5.41
N ASN A 58 0.38 -4.86 5.69
CA ASN A 58 1.80 -4.53 5.83
C ASN A 58 2.39 -3.99 4.54
N LEU A 59 2.11 -4.61 3.39
CA LEU A 59 2.59 -4.13 2.09
C LEU A 59 1.97 -2.77 1.76
N PHE A 60 0.68 -2.58 1.99
CA PHE A 60 0.02 -1.30 1.82
C PHE A 60 0.65 -0.20 2.69
N MET A 61 0.96 -0.48 3.95
CA MET A 61 1.64 0.45 4.86
C MET A 61 2.99 0.95 4.30
N THR A 62 3.66 0.17 3.46
CA THR A 62 4.97 0.52 2.90
C THR A 62 4.91 1.28 1.56
N ILE A 63 3.73 1.54 1.03
CA ILE A 63 3.56 2.37 -0.18
C ILE A 63 4.06 3.80 0.06
N THR A 64 4.48 4.45 -1.00
CA THR A 64 4.87 5.87 -0.97
C THR A 64 3.79 6.73 -0.35
N ASN A 65 4.16 7.52 0.64
CA ASN A 65 3.30 8.47 1.37
C ASN A 65 2.15 7.85 2.21
N ALA A 66 2.08 6.51 2.36
CA ALA A 66 1.03 5.87 3.14
C ALA A 66 1.28 6.00 4.65
N ASN A 67 2.50 5.70 5.12
CA ASN A 67 2.83 5.79 6.54
C ASN A 67 4.30 6.16 6.75
N PHE A 68 4.55 7.23 7.52
CA PHE A 68 5.88 7.69 7.92
C PHE A 68 6.15 7.51 9.43
N SER A 69 5.22 6.90 10.16
CA SER A 69 5.39 6.63 11.60
C SER A 69 6.31 5.42 11.81
N THR A 70 7.55 5.70 12.19
CA THR A 70 8.51 4.65 12.56
C THR A 70 8.02 3.78 13.72
N ALA A 71 7.25 4.36 14.64
CA ALA A 71 6.67 3.63 15.77
C ALA A 71 5.60 2.63 15.31
N ASP A 72 4.74 3.01 14.36
CA ASP A 72 3.70 2.13 13.84
C ASP A 72 4.28 1.00 13.00
N ILE A 73 5.27 1.33 12.15
CA ILE A 73 5.97 0.34 11.33
C ILE A 73 6.70 -0.67 12.23
N ARG A 74 7.40 -0.22 13.28
CA ARG A 74 8.05 -1.10 14.24
C ARG A 74 7.05 -2.04 14.92
N ARG A 75 5.92 -1.53 15.40
CA ARG A 75 4.85 -2.36 15.98
C ARG A 75 4.28 -3.38 14.99
N ALA A 76 4.16 -3.00 13.72
CA ALA A 76 3.72 -3.92 12.68
C ALA A 76 4.72 -5.06 12.47
N ILE A 77 6.04 -4.77 12.44
CA ILE A 77 7.09 -5.80 12.35
C ILE A 77 7.00 -6.79 13.52
N GLU A 78 6.96 -6.26 14.76
CA GLU A 78 6.90 -7.06 15.98
C GLU A 78 5.67 -7.98 16.05
N LYS A 79 4.53 -7.53 15.50
CA LYS A 79 3.30 -8.33 15.40
C LYS A 79 3.32 -9.35 14.27
N THR A 80 4.10 -9.10 13.23
CA THR A 80 4.09 -9.94 12.02
C THR A 80 5.02 -11.15 12.16
N TYR A 81 6.21 -10.96 12.67
CA TYR A 81 7.20 -12.02 12.76
C TYR A 81 8.11 -11.84 13.98
N THR A 82 8.13 -12.84 14.86
CA THR A 82 8.87 -12.80 16.12
C THR A 82 10.17 -13.62 16.11
N GLY A 83 10.48 -14.29 14.99
CA GLY A 83 11.66 -15.15 14.87
C GLY A 83 12.99 -14.40 14.75
N LYS A 84 12.95 -13.08 14.50
CA LYS A 84 14.11 -12.18 14.43
C LYS A 84 13.75 -10.83 15.05
N SER A 85 14.75 -10.14 15.61
CA SER A 85 14.57 -8.77 16.10
C SER A 85 14.37 -7.78 14.94
N VAL A 86 13.78 -6.61 15.25
CA VAL A 86 13.62 -5.53 14.28
C VAL A 86 14.97 -5.09 13.71
N GLU A 87 16.00 -5.05 14.54
CA GLU A 87 17.35 -4.67 14.17
C GLU A 87 18.00 -5.68 13.22
N GLU A 88 17.74 -6.97 13.38
CA GLU A 88 18.20 -8.02 12.46
C GLU A 88 17.49 -7.89 11.10
N LEU A 89 16.17 -7.75 11.09
CA LEU A 89 15.37 -7.57 9.88
C LEU A 89 15.75 -6.29 9.13
N THR A 90 16.04 -5.19 9.85
CA THR A 90 16.49 -3.93 9.25
C THR A 90 17.87 -4.07 8.59
N ARG A 91 18.78 -4.84 9.20
CA ARG A 91 20.09 -5.15 8.58
C ARG A 91 19.98 -6.02 7.35
N GLU A 92 19.07 -6.98 7.34
CA GLU A 92 18.82 -7.83 6.19
C GLU A 92 18.22 -7.03 5.03
N GLY A 93 17.25 -6.16 5.30
CA GLY A 93 16.46 -5.49 4.28
C GLY A 93 15.74 -6.46 3.35
N CYS A 94 14.98 -5.98 2.39
CA CYS A 94 14.25 -6.86 1.47
C CYS A 94 15.04 -7.25 0.20
N LEU A 95 15.94 -6.39 -0.30
CA LEU A 95 16.59 -6.57 -1.60
C LEU A 95 18.10 -6.29 -1.58
N LYS A 96 18.76 -6.36 -0.43
CA LYS A 96 20.21 -6.11 -0.32
C LYS A 96 21.02 -7.21 -1.02
N ASN A 97 22.14 -6.79 -1.60
CA ASN A 97 23.16 -7.66 -2.24
C ASN A 97 22.74 -8.41 -3.52
N ARG A 98 21.73 -7.94 -4.23
CA ARG A 98 21.32 -8.49 -5.52
C ARG A 98 22.06 -7.80 -6.69
N LYS A 99 22.26 -8.54 -7.80
CA LYS A 99 22.67 -7.93 -9.06
C LYS A 99 21.64 -6.88 -9.48
N GLU A 100 22.07 -5.75 -10.01
CA GLU A 100 21.18 -4.62 -10.33
C GLU A 100 19.97 -5.03 -11.18
N THR A 101 20.16 -5.80 -12.24
CA THR A 101 19.06 -6.25 -13.10
C THR A 101 18.04 -7.11 -12.32
N VAL A 102 18.52 -8.05 -11.49
CA VAL A 102 17.66 -8.91 -10.66
C VAL A 102 16.94 -8.08 -9.62
N ARG A 103 17.64 -7.18 -8.94
CA ARG A 103 17.05 -6.28 -7.95
C ARG A 103 15.95 -5.42 -8.58
N SER A 104 16.20 -4.83 -9.76
CA SER A 104 15.21 -4.00 -10.45
C SER A 104 13.93 -4.76 -10.79
N LEU A 105 14.03 -6.01 -11.22
CA LEU A 105 12.86 -6.87 -11.48
C LEU A 105 12.11 -7.22 -10.19
N GLN A 106 12.83 -7.56 -9.13
CA GLN A 106 12.23 -7.86 -7.83
C GLN A 106 11.54 -6.62 -7.23
N GLU A 107 12.15 -5.43 -7.35
CA GLU A 107 11.53 -4.17 -6.93
C GLU A 107 10.26 -3.88 -7.72
N LEU A 108 10.28 -4.05 -9.03
CA LEU A 108 9.11 -3.81 -9.87
C LEU A 108 7.96 -4.75 -9.51
N ILE A 109 8.24 -6.03 -9.27
CA ILE A 109 7.25 -6.99 -8.77
C ILE A 109 6.72 -6.55 -7.39
N LEU A 110 7.62 -6.17 -6.48
CA LEU A 110 7.25 -5.73 -5.14
C LEU A 110 6.38 -4.47 -5.17
N TYR A 111 6.68 -3.51 -6.04
CA TYR A 111 5.85 -2.31 -6.21
C TYR A 111 4.48 -2.64 -6.78
N GLY A 112 4.41 -3.57 -7.74
CA GLY A 112 3.15 -4.12 -8.23
C GLY A 112 2.33 -4.77 -7.11
N LEU A 113 2.97 -5.59 -6.26
CA LEU A 113 2.32 -6.19 -5.09
C LEU A 113 1.80 -5.15 -4.09
N LYS A 114 2.58 -4.10 -3.80
CA LYS A 114 2.13 -3.02 -2.92
C LYS A 114 0.87 -2.33 -3.46
N GLY A 115 0.85 -2.03 -4.75
CA GLY A 115 -0.33 -1.45 -5.41
C GLY A 115 -1.54 -2.39 -5.37
N LEU A 116 -1.33 -3.67 -5.71
CA LEU A 116 -2.34 -4.70 -5.60
C LEU A 116 -2.90 -4.82 -4.17
N CYS A 117 -2.04 -4.82 -3.17
CA CYS A 117 -2.45 -4.87 -1.76
C CYS A 117 -3.25 -3.64 -1.33
N ALA A 118 -2.96 -2.46 -1.87
CA ALA A 118 -3.76 -1.27 -1.60
C ALA A 118 -5.20 -1.45 -2.09
N TYR A 119 -5.39 -1.90 -3.33
CA TYR A 119 -6.72 -2.18 -3.88
C TYR A 119 -7.45 -3.26 -3.09
N LEU A 120 -6.75 -4.35 -2.73
CA LEU A 120 -7.34 -5.43 -1.93
C LEU A 120 -7.73 -4.98 -0.52
N SER A 121 -6.93 -4.13 0.12
CA SER A 121 -7.24 -3.58 1.44
C SER A 121 -8.50 -2.71 1.40
N HIS A 122 -8.63 -1.83 0.41
CA HIS A 122 -9.83 -1.02 0.23
C HIS A 122 -11.06 -1.89 -0.09
N ALA A 123 -10.95 -2.89 -0.95
CA ALA A 123 -12.06 -3.82 -1.22
C ALA A 123 -12.46 -4.62 0.03
N ALA A 124 -11.47 -5.04 0.84
CA ALA A 124 -11.70 -5.80 2.07
C ALA A 124 -12.45 -4.99 3.14
N VAL A 125 -12.22 -3.68 3.24
CA VAL A 125 -12.97 -2.76 4.12
C VAL A 125 -14.46 -2.77 3.76
N LEU A 126 -14.79 -2.89 2.48
CA LEU A 126 -16.16 -3.00 1.98
C LEU A 126 -16.71 -4.43 2.02
N GLY A 127 -15.96 -5.40 2.56
CA GLY A 127 -16.37 -6.80 2.69
C GLY A 127 -16.07 -7.68 1.48
N PHE A 128 -15.41 -7.17 0.44
CA PHE A 128 -15.10 -7.90 -0.78
C PHE A 128 -13.70 -8.52 -0.71
N ARG A 129 -13.61 -9.82 -0.94
CA ARG A 129 -12.36 -10.60 -0.86
C ARG A 129 -12.34 -11.68 -1.94
N LYS A 130 -11.15 -11.91 -2.53
CA LYS A 130 -10.87 -13.05 -3.42
C LYS A 130 -9.64 -13.81 -2.93
N ALA A 131 -9.83 -15.07 -2.53
CA ALA A 131 -8.76 -15.91 -1.99
C ALA A 131 -7.60 -16.12 -2.98
N GLU A 132 -7.87 -16.16 -4.29
CA GLU A 132 -6.84 -16.28 -5.32
C GLU A 132 -5.84 -15.12 -5.28
N LEU A 133 -6.33 -13.89 -5.10
CA LEU A 133 -5.50 -12.69 -5.05
C LEU A 133 -4.65 -12.64 -3.78
N SER A 134 -5.21 -12.97 -2.63
CA SER A 134 -4.45 -13.01 -1.38
C SER A 134 -3.41 -14.14 -1.38
N SER A 135 -3.75 -15.30 -1.93
CA SER A 135 -2.81 -16.42 -2.10
C SER A 135 -1.66 -16.07 -3.05
N PHE A 136 -1.94 -15.30 -4.11
CA PHE A 136 -0.91 -14.79 -5.01
C PHE A 136 0.07 -13.86 -4.28
N VAL A 137 -0.42 -12.94 -3.45
CA VAL A 137 0.43 -12.06 -2.62
C VAL A 137 1.35 -12.90 -1.73
N ARG A 138 0.78 -13.86 -0.99
CA ARG A 138 1.54 -14.74 -0.10
C ARG A 138 2.62 -15.53 -0.85
N SER A 139 2.25 -16.19 -1.93
CA SER A 139 3.19 -17.01 -2.70
C SER A 139 4.30 -16.17 -3.34
N THR A 140 3.99 -14.98 -3.81
CA THR A 140 4.99 -14.07 -4.39
C THR A 140 5.95 -13.51 -3.33
N LEU A 141 5.49 -13.22 -2.11
CA LEU A 141 6.37 -12.84 -1.00
C LEU A 141 7.39 -13.93 -0.68
N VAL A 142 6.96 -15.19 -0.65
CA VAL A 142 7.83 -16.35 -0.45
C VAL A 142 8.81 -16.52 -1.61
N TYR A 143 8.30 -16.41 -2.85
CA TYR A 143 9.11 -16.52 -4.06
C TYR A 143 10.28 -15.52 -4.08
N LEU A 144 10.04 -14.29 -3.62
CA LEU A 144 11.06 -13.23 -3.58
C LEU A 144 12.14 -13.44 -2.50
N LEU A 145 12.04 -14.47 -1.63
CA LEU A 145 13.09 -14.82 -0.67
C LEU A 145 14.30 -15.48 -1.34
N GLU A 146 14.10 -16.18 -2.44
CA GLU A 146 15.11 -16.95 -3.16
C GLU A 146 15.58 -16.25 -4.44
N ASP A 147 16.71 -16.70 -4.97
CA ASP A 147 17.22 -16.25 -6.26
C ASP A 147 16.66 -17.12 -7.39
N HIS A 148 16.16 -16.47 -8.42
CA HIS A 148 15.61 -17.09 -9.61
C HIS A 148 16.26 -16.53 -10.86
N GLU A 149 16.02 -17.16 -12.00
CA GLU A 149 16.48 -16.68 -13.29
C GLU A 149 15.68 -15.44 -13.75
N GLN A 150 16.32 -14.57 -14.52
CA GLN A 150 15.69 -13.34 -15.03
C GLN A 150 14.36 -13.62 -15.76
N LYS A 151 14.30 -14.73 -16.54
CA LYS A 151 13.10 -15.13 -17.27
C LYS A 151 11.92 -15.43 -16.34
N GLU A 152 12.18 -16.04 -15.19
CA GLU A 152 11.17 -16.38 -14.20
C GLU A 152 10.61 -15.11 -13.55
N TYR A 153 11.47 -14.13 -13.23
CA TYR A 153 11.01 -12.82 -12.75
C TYR A 153 10.17 -12.07 -13.77
N LEU A 154 10.51 -12.12 -15.08
CA LEU A 154 9.68 -11.52 -16.12
C LEU A 154 8.30 -12.17 -16.19
N THR A 155 8.23 -13.49 -16.10
CA THR A 155 6.95 -14.22 -16.06
C THR A 155 6.12 -13.85 -14.82
N LEU A 156 6.77 -13.72 -13.66
CA LEU A 156 6.09 -13.31 -12.43
C LEU A 156 5.63 -11.86 -12.49
N LEU A 157 6.38 -10.98 -13.15
CA LEU A 157 6.01 -9.58 -13.37
C LEU A 157 4.74 -9.47 -14.22
N ASP A 158 4.66 -10.20 -15.33
CA ASP A 158 3.47 -10.25 -16.17
C ASP A 158 2.27 -10.76 -15.36
N LYS A 159 2.47 -11.81 -14.56
CA LYS A 159 1.42 -12.33 -13.68
C LYS A 159 1.00 -11.33 -12.61
N THR A 160 1.94 -10.55 -12.06
CA THR A 160 1.63 -9.48 -11.11
C THR A 160 0.74 -8.41 -11.75
N GLY A 161 1.00 -8.05 -13.00
CA GLY A 161 0.14 -7.15 -13.77
C GLY A 161 -1.27 -7.70 -13.97
N GLU A 162 -1.40 -8.98 -14.36
CA GLU A 162 -2.69 -9.66 -14.50
C GLU A 162 -3.49 -9.65 -13.19
N MET A 163 -2.84 -9.99 -12.07
CA MET A 163 -3.47 -9.95 -10.74
C MET A 163 -3.85 -8.53 -10.32
N GLY A 164 -3.06 -7.54 -10.73
CA GLY A 164 -3.38 -6.12 -10.53
C GLY A 164 -4.70 -5.71 -11.20
N VAL A 165 -4.91 -6.13 -12.45
CA VAL A 165 -6.19 -5.90 -13.15
C VAL A 165 -7.36 -6.56 -12.41
N GLN A 166 -7.18 -7.77 -11.91
CA GLN A 166 -8.23 -8.46 -11.15
C GLN A 166 -8.51 -7.79 -9.80
N ALA A 167 -7.49 -7.23 -9.13
CA ALA A 167 -7.66 -6.47 -7.89
C ALA A 167 -8.42 -5.17 -8.12
N MET A 168 -8.12 -4.45 -9.21
CA MET A 168 -8.88 -3.25 -9.62
C MET A 168 -10.33 -3.59 -9.93
N ALA A 169 -10.60 -4.68 -10.66
CA ALA A 169 -11.96 -5.13 -10.94
C ALA A 169 -12.74 -5.49 -9.66
N LEU A 170 -12.07 -6.11 -8.68
CA LEU A 170 -12.67 -6.40 -7.37
C LEU A 170 -13.00 -5.11 -6.61
N LEU A 171 -12.14 -4.11 -6.65
CA LEU A 171 -12.38 -2.83 -5.99
C LEU A 171 -13.51 -2.05 -6.68
N ASP A 172 -13.57 -2.09 -8.02
CA ASP A 172 -14.67 -1.50 -8.78
C ASP A 172 -16.01 -2.16 -8.42
N GLU A 173 -16.07 -3.49 -8.37
CA GLU A 173 -17.23 -4.24 -7.89
C GLU A 173 -17.64 -3.83 -6.46
N ALA A 174 -16.67 -3.72 -5.56
CA ALA A 174 -16.90 -3.33 -4.17
C ALA A 174 -17.48 -1.92 -4.06
N ASN A 175 -16.90 -0.95 -4.79
CA ASN A 175 -17.36 0.42 -4.78
C ASN A 175 -18.75 0.56 -5.42
N THR A 176 -18.97 -0.02 -6.58
CA THR A 176 -20.24 0.08 -7.30
C THR A 176 -21.38 -0.61 -6.56
N ALA A 177 -21.11 -1.74 -5.89
CA ALA A 177 -22.10 -2.41 -5.05
C ALA A 177 -22.44 -1.61 -3.77
N THR A 178 -21.47 -0.86 -3.23
CA THR A 178 -21.64 -0.13 -1.97
C THR A 178 -22.20 1.28 -2.17
N TYR A 179 -21.76 1.99 -3.22
CA TYR A 179 -22.04 3.41 -3.44
C TYR A 179 -22.88 3.70 -4.69
N GLY A 180 -23.16 2.68 -5.51
CA GLY A 180 -23.89 2.82 -6.76
C GLY A 180 -23.01 3.04 -7.97
N GLN A 181 -23.64 3.01 -9.16
CA GLN A 181 -22.95 3.20 -10.43
C GLN A 181 -22.71 4.69 -10.67
N PRO A 182 -21.53 5.08 -11.23
CA PRO A 182 -21.30 6.45 -11.64
C PRO A 182 -22.31 6.91 -12.69
N GLU A 183 -22.87 8.10 -12.51
CA GLU A 183 -23.82 8.72 -13.43
C GLU A 183 -23.30 10.05 -13.97
N ILE A 184 -23.69 10.40 -15.19
CA ILE A 184 -23.36 11.71 -15.76
C ILE A 184 -24.21 12.76 -15.02
N THR A 185 -23.52 13.61 -14.25
CA THR A 185 -24.15 14.60 -13.37
C THR A 185 -23.61 16.00 -13.68
N THR A 186 -24.49 16.99 -13.67
CA THR A 186 -24.09 18.40 -13.75
C THR A 186 -23.81 18.90 -12.34
N VAL A 187 -22.60 19.44 -12.14
CA VAL A 187 -22.16 20.01 -10.86
C VAL A 187 -21.81 21.49 -11.03
N SER A 188 -22.10 22.31 -10.01
CA SER A 188 -21.64 23.69 -9.97
C SER A 188 -20.12 23.73 -9.69
N LEU A 189 -19.40 24.58 -10.42
CA LEU A 189 -18.00 24.89 -10.20
C LEU A 189 -17.80 26.12 -9.31
N GLU A 190 -18.89 26.75 -8.89
CA GLU A 190 -18.86 27.96 -8.06
C GLU A 190 -18.95 27.59 -6.58
N THR A 191 -18.30 28.41 -5.74
CA THR A 191 -18.45 28.30 -4.29
C THR A 191 -19.75 28.96 -3.85
N GLY A 192 -20.44 28.33 -2.89
CA GLY A 192 -21.59 28.92 -2.24
C GLY A 192 -21.23 30.10 -1.34
N SER A 193 -22.25 30.79 -0.79
CA SER A 193 -22.07 31.93 0.12
C SER A 193 -21.89 31.55 1.59
N ARG A 194 -22.03 30.28 1.93
CA ARG A 194 -21.88 29.74 3.29
C ARG A 194 -20.46 29.19 3.51
N PRO A 195 -20.01 29.05 4.79
CA PRO A 195 -18.79 28.33 5.09
C PRO A 195 -18.81 26.92 4.46
N GLY A 196 -17.69 26.48 3.90
CA GLY A 196 -17.57 25.17 3.25
C GLY A 196 -16.38 24.39 3.78
N ILE A 197 -16.43 23.09 3.63
CA ILE A 197 -15.30 22.18 3.91
C ILE A 197 -14.76 21.72 2.57
N LEU A 198 -13.49 22.04 2.30
CA LEU A 198 -12.80 21.52 1.13
C LEU A 198 -12.35 20.08 1.43
N VAL A 199 -12.88 19.14 0.67
CA VAL A 199 -12.46 17.74 0.73
C VAL A 199 -11.57 17.45 -0.47
N SER A 200 -10.33 17.05 -0.22
CA SER A 200 -9.39 16.58 -1.23
C SER A 200 -9.08 15.13 -0.95
N GLY A 201 -9.24 14.27 -1.92
CA GLY A 201 -9.02 12.85 -1.79
C GLY A 201 -10.07 12.06 -2.57
N HIS A 202 -10.03 10.76 -2.44
CA HIS A 202 -10.79 9.87 -3.30
C HIS A 202 -11.22 8.57 -2.63
N ASP A 203 -11.03 8.43 -1.33
CA ASP A 203 -11.56 7.29 -0.59
C ASP A 203 -13.04 7.53 -0.29
N LEU A 204 -13.91 6.76 -0.94
CA LEU A 204 -15.35 6.88 -0.80
C LEU A 204 -15.84 6.46 0.58
N HIS A 205 -15.15 5.54 1.26
CA HIS A 205 -15.48 5.15 2.61
C HIS A 205 -15.25 6.29 3.59
N ASP A 206 -14.07 6.92 3.55
CA ASP A 206 -13.73 8.06 4.40
C ASP A 206 -14.66 9.26 4.14
N LEU A 207 -15.01 9.51 2.87
CA LEU A 207 -15.97 10.55 2.51
C LEU A 207 -17.36 10.28 3.12
N LYS A 208 -17.84 9.03 3.04
CA LYS A 208 -19.11 8.63 3.66
C LYS A 208 -19.08 8.82 5.17
N GLU A 209 -18.01 8.39 5.84
CA GLU A 209 -17.84 8.57 7.29
C GLU A 209 -17.82 10.06 7.68
N LEU A 210 -17.12 10.90 6.90
CA LEU A 210 -17.11 12.35 7.10
C LEU A 210 -18.53 12.93 6.97
N LEU A 211 -19.27 12.56 5.94
CA LEU A 211 -20.66 13.01 5.76
C LEU A 211 -21.55 12.54 6.92
N CYS A 212 -21.44 11.28 7.34
CA CYS A 212 -22.16 10.78 8.51
C CYS A 212 -21.86 11.59 9.77
N LEU A 213 -20.57 11.93 9.99
CA LEU A 213 -20.16 12.73 11.13
C LEU A 213 -20.75 14.15 11.09
N LEU A 214 -20.75 14.78 9.92
CA LEU A 214 -21.31 16.12 9.71
C LEU A 214 -22.84 16.16 9.93
N TYR A 215 -23.56 15.13 9.46
CA TYR A 215 -25.02 15.05 9.62
C TYR A 215 -25.47 14.66 11.03
N THR A 216 -24.59 14.09 11.85
CA THR A 216 -24.92 13.67 13.22
C THR A 216 -24.44 14.62 14.30
N SER A 217 -23.66 15.66 13.93
CA SER A 217 -23.19 16.69 14.86
C SER A 217 -24.08 17.94 14.82
N ASP A 218 -24.12 18.71 15.91
CA ASP A 218 -24.84 20.01 15.98
C ASP A 218 -24.34 21.02 14.92
N ALA A 219 -23.17 20.78 14.33
CA ALA A 219 -22.66 21.54 13.19
C ALA A 219 -23.47 21.28 11.89
N ALA A 220 -24.29 20.24 11.83
CA ALA A 220 -25.12 19.92 10.66
C ALA A 220 -26.25 20.94 10.44
N ASP A 221 -26.75 21.60 11.49
CA ASP A 221 -27.78 22.63 11.37
C ASP A 221 -27.26 23.90 10.67
N ASP A 222 -25.95 24.13 10.69
CA ASP A 222 -25.29 25.26 10.00
C ASP A 222 -24.77 24.90 8.59
N LEU A 223 -24.72 23.62 8.23
CA LEU A 223 -24.08 23.10 7.00
C LEU A 223 -25.08 22.53 5.97
N LEU A 224 -26.33 22.95 5.99
CA LEU A 224 -27.30 22.57 4.96
C LEU A 224 -26.86 23.09 3.60
N CYS A 225 -26.10 22.30 2.90
CA CYS A 225 -25.84 22.46 1.48
C CYS A 225 -25.39 21.18 0.81
N VAL A 226 -26.34 20.35 0.47
CA VAL A 226 -26.29 19.58 -0.79
C VAL A 226 -27.74 19.47 -1.25
N ASP A 227 -28.15 20.27 -2.21
CA ASP A 227 -29.24 19.95 -3.11
C ASP A 227 -28.65 19.19 -4.30
#